data_fb521553ead16879a25f526ccae477e3
#
_entry.id   fb521553ead16879a25f526ccae477e3
#
_cell.length_a   1.000
_cell.length_b   1.000
_cell.length_c   1.000
_cell.angle_alpha   90.00
_cell.angle_beta   90.00
_cell.angle_gamma   90.00
#
_symmetry.space_group_name_H-M   'P 1'
#
loop_
_entity.id
_entity.type
_entity.pdbx_description
1 polymer ?
#
loop_
_entity_poly.entity_id
_entity_poly.type
_entity_poly.pdbx_seq_one_letter_code
_entity_poly.pdbx_strand_id
1 'polypeptide(L)'
;MPRISAATVAEHRAVQRRALLDAAHAIIEATGEAPAMSEVADRAGLARSSVYQYFSSRADLLNAMVQDVFPRWTDRVTAAMEREETAGGRILAYALANVQLVDEGAHAIGSALATLAPGDVLDEQASRMHRQIQEPLNATLGELGISDPESVSELINGVVHVATRLLESGQSIERVSEHLRLVLSPMAEALDRNAAAAHDEP
;
A
#
# COMPACT_ATOMS: atom_id res chain seq x y z
N MET A 1 -38.79 -17.73 -20.75
CA MET A 1 -37.43 -17.74 -20.28
C MET A 1 -36.96 -16.31 -20.08
N PRO A 2 -36.63 -15.82 -18.87
CA PRO A 2 -36.13 -14.45 -18.72
C PRO A 2 -34.77 -14.36 -19.41
N ARG A 3 -34.63 -13.42 -20.35
CA ARG A 3 -33.35 -13.05 -20.94
C ARG A 3 -32.49 -12.39 -19.85
N ILE A 4 -31.42 -13.07 -19.40
CA ILE A 4 -30.38 -12.45 -18.59
C ILE A 4 -29.79 -11.33 -19.44
N SER A 5 -29.93 -10.07 -18.99
CA SER A 5 -29.39 -8.93 -19.73
C SER A 5 -27.84 -8.95 -19.64
N ALA A 6 -27.16 -8.38 -20.65
CA ALA A 6 -25.69 -8.29 -20.65
C ALA A 6 -25.15 -7.56 -19.40
N ALA A 7 -25.91 -6.62 -18.84
CA ALA A 7 -25.60 -5.93 -17.59
C ALA A 7 -25.54 -6.91 -16.40
N THR A 8 -26.53 -7.82 -16.26
CA THR A 8 -26.56 -8.80 -15.16
C THR A 8 -25.43 -9.83 -15.24
N VAL A 9 -24.97 -10.20 -16.42
CA VAL A 9 -23.81 -11.10 -16.59
C VAL A 9 -22.51 -10.40 -16.17
N ALA A 10 -22.34 -9.14 -16.56
CA ALA A 10 -21.17 -8.35 -16.17
C ALA A 10 -21.13 -8.09 -14.66
N GLU A 11 -22.25 -7.75 -14.05
CA GLU A 11 -22.39 -7.57 -12.59
C GLU A 11 -22.07 -8.87 -11.83
N HIS A 12 -22.64 -9.98 -12.27
CA HIS A 12 -22.36 -11.28 -11.64
C HIS A 12 -20.86 -11.65 -11.73
N ARG A 13 -20.25 -11.39 -12.90
CA ARG A 13 -18.82 -11.61 -13.11
C ARG A 13 -17.97 -10.72 -12.19
N ALA A 14 -18.33 -9.46 -12.03
CA ALA A 14 -17.64 -8.53 -11.12
C ALA A 14 -17.73 -8.99 -9.65
N VAL A 15 -18.92 -9.42 -9.21
CA VAL A 15 -19.13 -9.94 -7.85
C VAL A 15 -18.29 -11.20 -7.60
N GLN A 16 -18.26 -12.14 -8.54
CA GLN A 16 -17.44 -13.35 -8.38
C GLN A 16 -15.94 -13.05 -8.40
N ARG A 17 -15.50 -12.14 -9.30
CA ARG A 17 -14.10 -11.69 -9.30
C ARG A 17 -13.71 -11.04 -7.96
N ARG A 18 -14.61 -10.23 -7.39
CA ARG A 18 -14.40 -9.63 -6.06
C ARG A 18 -14.31 -10.69 -4.97
N ALA A 19 -15.21 -11.66 -4.93
CA ALA A 19 -15.21 -12.75 -3.96
C ALA A 19 -13.90 -13.57 -4.01
N LEU A 20 -13.35 -13.80 -5.21
CA LEU A 20 -12.06 -14.48 -5.38
C LEU A 20 -10.90 -13.64 -4.84
N LEU A 21 -10.89 -12.33 -5.07
CA LEU A 21 -9.87 -11.42 -4.51
C LEU A 21 -9.97 -11.38 -2.98
N ASP A 22 -11.17 -11.24 -2.42
CA ASP A 22 -11.38 -11.23 -0.97
C ASP A 22 -10.94 -12.54 -0.32
N ALA A 23 -11.22 -13.69 -0.96
CA ALA A 23 -10.75 -14.99 -0.51
C ALA A 23 -9.21 -15.10 -0.52
N ALA A 24 -8.57 -14.59 -1.57
CA ALA A 24 -7.12 -14.59 -1.71
C ALA A 24 -6.46 -13.67 -0.66
N HIS A 25 -7.00 -12.48 -0.42
CA HIS A 25 -6.56 -11.57 0.66
C HIS A 25 -6.64 -12.25 2.03
N ALA A 26 -7.78 -12.83 2.36
CA ALA A 26 -7.98 -13.50 3.64
C ALA A 26 -7.09 -14.74 3.84
N ILE A 27 -6.58 -15.38 2.78
CA ILE A 27 -5.60 -16.44 2.89
C ILE A 27 -4.23 -15.85 3.25
N ILE A 28 -3.79 -14.80 2.55
CA ILE A 28 -2.50 -14.13 2.85
C ILE A 28 -2.49 -13.56 4.27
N GLU A 29 -3.57 -12.90 4.69
CA GLU A 29 -3.70 -12.38 6.07
C GLU A 29 -3.56 -13.49 7.12
N ALA A 30 -4.11 -14.68 6.84
CA ALA A 30 -4.08 -15.80 7.77
C ALA A 30 -2.76 -16.59 7.78
N THR A 31 -2.05 -16.64 6.64
CA THR A 31 -0.90 -17.55 6.45
C THR A 31 0.42 -16.83 6.21
N GLY A 32 0.40 -15.56 5.80
CA GLY A 32 1.56 -14.84 5.30
C GLY A 32 2.11 -15.35 3.97
N GLU A 33 1.42 -16.33 3.34
CA GLU A 33 1.88 -16.99 2.13
C GLU A 33 0.94 -16.70 0.94
N ALA A 34 1.53 -16.70 -0.26
CA ALA A 34 0.75 -16.54 -1.48
C ALA A 34 -0.17 -17.74 -1.71
N PRO A 35 -1.49 -17.52 -1.90
CA PRO A 35 -2.48 -18.59 -1.96
C PRO A 35 -2.34 -19.47 -3.20
N ALA A 36 -2.70 -20.75 -3.09
CA ALA A 36 -2.89 -21.60 -4.27
C ALA A 36 -4.27 -21.32 -4.90
N MET A 37 -4.37 -21.49 -6.22
CA MET A 37 -5.63 -21.30 -6.96
C MET A 37 -6.79 -22.17 -6.45
N SER A 38 -6.48 -23.38 -5.93
CA SER A 38 -7.46 -24.28 -5.33
C SER A 38 -7.98 -23.76 -3.99
N GLU A 39 -7.12 -23.23 -3.14
CA GLU A 39 -7.49 -22.66 -1.84
C GLU A 39 -8.39 -21.44 -2.00
N VAL A 40 -8.09 -20.60 -2.99
CA VAL A 40 -8.93 -19.45 -3.33
C VAL A 40 -10.30 -19.89 -3.81
N ALA A 41 -10.37 -20.92 -4.67
CA ALA A 41 -11.62 -21.50 -5.14
C ALA A 41 -12.47 -22.02 -3.98
N ASP A 42 -11.88 -22.84 -3.13
CA ASP A 42 -12.54 -23.47 -1.98
C ASP A 42 -13.07 -22.41 -1.01
N ARG A 43 -12.26 -21.40 -0.68
CA ARG A 43 -12.64 -20.33 0.22
C ARG A 43 -13.73 -19.39 -0.37
N ALA A 44 -13.71 -19.18 -1.68
CA ALA A 44 -14.75 -18.41 -2.39
C ALA A 44 -16.02 -19.21 -2.67
N GLY A 45 -16.06 -20.50 -2.37
CA GLY A 45 -17.19 -21.38 -2.65
C GLY A 45 -17.42 -21.65 -4.14
N LEU A 46 -16.33 -21.61 -4.95
CA LEU A 46 -16.38 -21.80 -6.40
C LEU A 46 -15.62 -23.06 -6.83
N ALA A 47 -15.99 -23.61 -7.98
CA ALA A 47 -15.21 -24.68 -8.57
C ALA A 47 -13.82 -24.17 -9.01
N ARG A 48 -12.77 -25.01 -8.86
CA ARG A 48 -11.40 -24.65 -9.25
C ARG A 48 -11.32 -24.19 -10.72
N SER A 49 -12.07 -24.80 -11.63
CA SER A 49 -12.13 -24.38 -13.04
C SER A 49 -12.72 -22.99 -13.24
N SER A 50 -13.56 -22.53 -12.31
CA SER A 50 -14.14 -21.19 -12.36
C SER A 50 -13.11 -20.11 -12.08
N VAL A 51 -12.14 -20.37 -11.18
CA VAL A 51 -11.06 -19.40 -10.88
C VAL A 51 -10.25 -19.05 -12.13
N TYR A 52 -9.95 -20.06 -12.96
CA TYR A 52 -9.20 -19.87 -14.21
C TYR A 52 -9.97 -19.08 -15.29
N GLN A 53 -11.29 -18.87 -15.13
CA GLN A 53 -12.05 -17.94 -15.98
C GLN A 53 -11.80 -16.47 -15.64
N TYR A 54 -11.29 -16.19 -14.45
CA TYR A 54 -11.01 -14.83 -13.93
C TYR A 54 -9.51 -14.53 -13.91
N PHE A 55 -8.69 -15.51 -13.58
CA PHE A 55 -7.25 -15.37 -13.45
C PHE A 55 -6.56 -16.55 -14.16
N SER A 56 -5.81 -16.22 -15.20
CA SER A 56 -5.15 -17.21 -16.08
C SER A 56 -4.07 -18.02 -15.35
N SER A 57 -3.50 -17.47 -14.28
CA SER A 57 -2.43 -18.07 -13.50
C SER A 57 -2.43 -17.54 -12.06
N ARG A 58 -1.63 -18.16 -11.19
CA ARG A 58 -1.37 -17.65 -9.83
C ARG A 58 -0.73 -16.24 -9.87
N ALA A 59 0.19 -16.02 -10.79
CA ALA A 59 0.81 -14.70 -10.97
C ALA A 59 -0.22 -13.63 -11.41
N ASP A 60 -1.17 -13.98 -12.28
CA ASP A 60 -2.25 -13.10 -12.70
C ASP A 60 -3.18 -12.74 -11.53
N LEU A 61 -3.52 -13.71 -10.68
CA LEU A 61 -4.27 -13.46 -9.44
C LEU A 61 -3.52 -12.50 -8.52
N LEU A 62 -2.23 -12.73 -8.28
CA LEU A 62 -1.41 -11.87 -7.41
C LEU A 62 -1.26 -10.47 -7.98
N ASN A 63 -1.07 -10.31 -9.29
CA ASN A 63 -1.08 -9.02 -9.95
C ASN A 63 -2.42 -8.28 -9.76
N ALA A 64 -3.53 -9.00 -9.88
CA ALA A 64 -4.85 -8.43 -9.66
C ALA A 64 -5.07 -8.00 -8.20
N MET A 65 -4.53 -8.76 -7.23
CA MET A 65 -4.56 -8.38 -5.81
C MET A 65 -3.77 -7.11 -5.54
N VAL A 66 -2.59 -6.97 -6.13
CA VAL A 66 -1.80 -5.75 -6.07
C VAL A 66 -2.59 -4.57 -6.60
N GLN A 67 -3.14 -4.69 -7.80
CA GLN A 67 -3.96 -3.62 -8.41
C GLN A 67 -5.22 -3.27 -7.60
N ASP A 68 -5.71 -4.18 -6.77
CA ASP A 68 -6.84 -3.95 -5.87
C ASP A 68 -6.43 -3.21 -4.57
N VAL A 69 -5.26 -3.54 -4.01
CA VAL A 69 -4.78 -2.99 -2.75
C VAL A 69 -4.18 -1.60 -2.91
N PHE A 70 -3.45 -1.36 -3.99
CA PHE A 70 -2.67 -0.14 -4.15
C PHE A 70 -3.46 1.16 -4.21
N PRO A 71 -4.57 1.26 -4.96
CA PRO A 71 -5.37 2.48 -4.93
C PRO A 71 -5.83 2.82 -3.51
N ARG A 72 -6.27 1.80 -2.75
CA ARG A 72 -6.70 1.96 -1.36
C ARG A 72 -5.56 2.36 -0.43
N TRP A 73 -4.36 1.84 -0.68
CA TRP A 73 -3.15 2.25 0.05
C TRP A 73 -2.88 3.73 -0.16
N THR A 74 -2.77 4.17 -1.41
CA THR A 74 -2.54 5.57 -1.77
C THR A 74 -3.62 6.47 -1.18
N ASP A 75 -4.90 6.11 -1.34
CA ASP A 75 -6.03 6.87 -0.78
C ASP A 75 -5.93 7.00 0.74
N ARG A 76 -5.57 5.93 1.45
CA ARG A 76 -5.44 5.97 2.92
C ARG A 76 -4.27 6.81 3.39
N VAL A 77 -3.12 6.71 2.73
CA VAL A 77 -1.94 7.55 3.03
C VAL A 77 -2.27 9.00 2.77
N THR A 78 -2.82 9.33 1.61
CA THR A 78 -3.23 10.70 1.25
C THR A 78 -4.25 11.24 2.23
N ALA A 79 -5.29 10.48 2.56
CA ALA A 79 -6.29 10.90 3.54
C ALA A 79 -5.73 11.09 4.96
N ALA A 80 -4.69 10.35 5.34
CA ALA A 80 -4.01 10.58 6.61
C ALA A 80 -3.22 11.89 6.60
N MET A 81 -2.52 12.17 5.50
CA MET A 81 -1.78 13.43 5.32
C MET A 81 -2.70 14.66 5.27
N GLU A 82 -3.83 14.58 4.57
CA GLU A 82 -4.81 15.68 4.43
C GLU A 82 -5.49 16.09 5.76
N ARG A 83 -5.45 15.25 6.79
CA ARG A 83 -5.96 15.60 8.12
C ARG A 83 -5.01 16.48 8.93
N GLU A 84 -3.77 16.60 8.49
CA GLU A 84 -2.74 17.37 9.18
C GLU A 84 -2.65 18.78 8.61
N GLU A 85 -2.62 19.76 9.51
CA GLU A 85 -2.60 21.17 9.15
C GLU A 85 -1.21 21.63 8.69
N THR A 86 -0.14 21.00 9.23
CA THR A 86 1.25 21.40 8.93
C THR A 86 1.92 20.43 7.97
N ALA A 87 2.91 20.92 7.24
CA ALA A 87 3.69 20.08 6.32
C ALA A 87 4.48 18.99 7.07
N GLY A 88 5.03 19.33 8.24
CA GLY A 88 5.70 18.36 9.10
C GLY A 88 4.73 17.29 9.62
N GLY A 89 3.52 17.71 10.02
CA GLY A 89 2.44 16.78 10.39
C GLY A 89 2.11 15.82 9.24
N ARG A 90 1.98 16.32 8.01
CA ARG A 90 1.73 15.49 6.82
C ARG A 90 2.83 14.46 6.58
N ILE A 91 4.11 14.84 6.73
CA ILE A 91 5.24 13.92 6.60
C ILE A 91 5.18 12.80 7.64
N LEU A 92 4.90 13.15 8.89
CA LEU A 92 4.76 12.18 9.96
C LEU A 92 3.56 11.25 9.74
N ALA A 93 2.41 11.81 9.31
CA ALA A 93 1.22 11.03 8.98
C ALA A 93 1.46 10.06 7.82
N TYR A 94 2.23 10.48 6.80
CA TYR A 94 2.68 9.60 5.72
C TYR A 94 3.40 8.36 6.27
N ALA A 95 4.42 8.57 7.12
CA ALA A 95 5.20 7.47 7.66
C ALA A 95 4.36 6.52 8.54
N LEU A 96 3.53 7.08 9.42
CA LEU A 96 2.67 6.30 10.31
C LEU A 96 1.59 5.51 9.55
N ALA A 97 0.97 6.13 8.54
CA ALA A 97 -0.05 5.46 7.73
C ALA A 97 0.53 4.28 6.94
N ASN A 98 1.73 4.43 6.38
CA ASN A 98 2.40 3.33 5.68
C ASN A 98 2.68 2.15 6.61
N VAL A 99 3.20 2.39 7.81
CA VAL A 99 3.48 1.32 8.79
C VAL A 99 2.20 0.67 9.32
N GLN A 100 1.14 1.45 9.52
CA GLN A 100 -0.17 0.93 9.90
C GLN A 100 -0.75 -0.01 8.84
N LEU A 101 -0.63 0.35 7.54
CA LEU A 101 -1.07 -0.48 6.43
C LEU A 101 -0.30 -1.80 6.32
N VAL A 102 0.98 -1.77 6.68
CA VAL A 102 1.81 -2.98 6.75
C VAL A 102 1.32 -3.90 7.88
N ASP A 103 1.06 -3.36 9.07
CA ASP A 103 0.53 -4.11 10.21
C ASP A 103 -0.83 -4.75 9.91
N GLU A 104 -1.67 -4.09 9.12
CA GLU A 104 -2.95 -4.61 8.62
C GLU A 104 -2.81 -5.70 7.54
N GLY A 105 -1.59 -6.14 7.20
CA GLY A 105 -1.32 -7.24 6.28
C GLY A 105 -1.19 -6.87 4.80
N ALA A 106 -1.34 -5.60 4.43
CA ALA A 106 -1.26 -5.17 3.03
C ALA A 106 0.13 -5.42 2.40
N HIS A 107 1.20 -5.47 3.20
CA HIS A 107 2.57 -5.75 2.74
C HIS A 107 2.81 -7.22 2.35
N ALA A 108 2.07 -8.15 2.95
CA ALA A 108 2.21 -9.58 2.66
C ALA A 108 1.95 -9.90 1.17
N ILE A 109 1.10 -9.12 0.51
CA ILE A 109 0.80 -9.25 -0.93
C ILE A 109 2.02 -8.87 -1.76
N GLY A 110 2.69 -7.76 -1.44
CA GLY A 110 3.90 -7.32 -2.13
C GLY A 110 5.06 -8.30 -1.96
N SER A 111 5.27 -8.80 -0.74
CA SER A 111 6.30 -9.80 -0.42
C SER A 111 6.05 -11.15 -1.12
N ALA A 112 4.79 -11.59 -1.16
CA ALA A 112 4.40 -12.79 -1.88
C ALA A 112 4.66 -12.67 -3.39
N LEU A 113 4.45 -11.50 -3.97
CA LEU A 113 4.74 -11.22 -5.38
C LEU A 113 6.24 -11.23 -5.67
N ALA A 114 7.04 -10.56 -4.86
CA ALA A 114 8.50 -10.51 -5.02
C ALA A 114 9.13 -11.91 -4.98
N THR A 115 8.54 -12.84 -4.22
CA THR A 115 9.02 -14.22 -4.12
C THR A 115 8.64 -15.07 -5.34
N LEU A 116 7.52 -14.78 -6.01
CA LEU A 116 6.93 -15.66 -7.02
C LEU A 116 7.31 -15.36 -8.46
N ALA A 117 7.73 -14.16 -8.74
CA ALA A 117 8.04 -13.73 -10.10
C ALA A 117 9.21 -12.74 -10.12
N PRO A 118 10.46 -13.21 -9.98
CA PRO A 118 11.62 -12.39 -10.28
C PRO A 118 11.62 -12.10 -11.78
N GLY A 119 11.49 -10.83 -12.16
CA GLY A 119 11.58 -10.41 -13.56
C GLY A 119 11.20 -8.96 -13.80
N ASP A 120 11.82 -8.34 -14.80
CA ASP A 120 11.81 -6.91 -15.14
C ASP A 120 10.41 -6.25 -15.20
N VAL A 121 9.36 -7.00 -15.57
CA VAL A 121 8.00 -6.44 -15.70
C VAL A 121 7.35 -6.18 -14.35
N LEU A 122 7.61 -7.02 -13.35
CA LEU A 122 7.10 -6.81 -11.99
C LEU A 122 7.89 -5.74 -11.26
N ASP A 123 9.18 -5.66 -11.50
CA ASP A 123 10.04 -4.61 -10.95
C ASP A 123 9.62 -3.21 -11.46
N GLU A 124 9.24 -3.10 -12.73
CA GLU A 124 8.76 -1.85 -13.30
C GLU A 124 7.37 -1.45 -12.75
N GLN A 125 6.49 -2.42 -12.54
CA GLN A 125 5.17 -2.19 -11.96
C GLN A 125 5.29 -1.82 -10.47
N ALA A 126 6.11 -2.52 -9.72
CA ALA A 126 6.42 -2.21 -8.33
C ALA A 126 7.05 -0.82 -8.19
N SER A 127 7.98 -0.47 -9.09
CA SER A 127 8.61 0.85 -9.13
C SER A 127 7.61 1.98 -9.45
N ARG A 128 6.68 1.75 -10.38
CA ARG A 128 5.59 2.72 -10.66
C ARG A 128 4.70 2.95 -9.45
N MET A 129 4.35 1.86 -8.76
CA MET A 129 3.52 1.90 -7.58
C MET A 129 4.23 2.61 -6.42
N HIS A 130 5.50 2.32 -6.23
CA HIS A 130 6.33 3.00 -5.23
C HIS A 130 6.34 4.51 -5.46
N ARG A 131 6.56 4.95 -6.70
CA ARG A 131 6.51 6.37 -7.06
C ARG A 131 5.15 7.01 -6.76
N GLN A 132 4.03 6.33 -7.07
CA GLN A 132 2.69 6.84 -6.79
C GLN A 132 2.41 7.03 -5.29
N ILE A 133 2.92 6.13 -4.44
CA ILE A 133 2.81 6.28 -2.97
C ILE A 133 3.69 7.44 -2.47
N GLN A 134 4.84 7.67 -3.10
CA GLN A 134 5.77 8.74 -2.72
C GLN A 134 5.34 10.13 -3.20
N GLU A 135 4.51 10.22 -4.23
CA GLU A 135 4.11 11.49 -4.85
C GLU A 135 3.53 12.51 -3.85
N PRO A 136 2.61 12.15 -2.93
CA PRO A 136 2.11 13.09 -1.92
C PRO A 136 3.20 13.59 -0.97
N LEU A 137 4.17 12.75 -0.62
CA LEU A 137 5.32 13.13 0.20
C LEU A 137 6.24 14.11 -0.55
N ASN A 138 6.57 13.80 -1.82
CA ASN A 138 7.37 14.68 -2.67
C ASN A 138 6.71 16.04 -2.86
N ALA A 139 5.40 16.08 -3.09
CA ALA A 139 4.64 17.33 -3.20
C ALA A 139 4.75 18.16 -1.90
N THR A 140 4.56 17.54 -0.73
CA THR A 140 4.69 18.20 0.57
C THR A 140 6.09 18.75 0.81
N LEU A 141 7.14 17.99 0.45
CA LEU A 141 8.53 18.46 0.55
C LEU A 141 8.83 19.61 -0.42
N GLY A 142 8.24 19.57 -1.62
CA GLY A 142 8.34 20.64 -2.61
C GLY A 142 7.67 21.94 -2.11
N GLU A 143 6.50 21.87 -1.47
CA GLU A 143 5.83 23.02 -0.86
C GLU A 143 6.68 23.68 0.23
N LEU A 144 7.52 22.92 0.93
CA LEU A 144 8.49 23.41 1.92
C LEU A 144 9.74 24.05 1.31
N GLY A 145 9.85 24.10 -0.04
CA GLY A 145 11.01 24.65 -0.72
C GLY A 145 12.26 23.76 -0.64
N ILE A 146 12.11 22.48 -0.33
CA ILE A 146 13.23 21.53 -0.33
C ILE A 146 13.75 21.40 -1.76
N SER A 147 15.05 21.66 -1.98
CA SER A 147 15.67 21.69 -3.29
C SER A 147 15.76 20.31 -3.97
N ASP A 148 15.76 19.24 -3.19
CA ASP A 148 15.80 17.85 -3.68
C ASP A 148 14.79 17.00 -2.86
N PRO A 149 13.49 17.16 -3.16
CA PRO A 149 12.44 16.44 -2.43
C PRO A 149 12.50 14.93 -2.66
N GLU A 150 12.98 14.46 -3.80
CA GLU A 150 13.10 13.03 -4.11
C GLU A 150 14.10 12.34 -3.19
N SER A 151 15.32 12.88 -3.05
CA SER A 151 16.31 12.31 -2.13
C SER A 151 15.86 12.35 -0.67
N VAL A 152 15.18 13.41 -0.23
CA VAL A 152 14.67 13.50 1.13
C VAL A 152 13.53 12.48 1.34
N SER A 153 12.65 12.31 0.36
CA SER A 153 11.60 11.29 0.45
C SER A 153 12.16 9.87 0.49
N GLU A 154 13.26 9.58 -0.23
CA GLU A 154 13.96 8.29 -0.15
C GLU A 154 14.51 8.02 1.26
N LEU A 155 15.07 9.04 1.93
CA LEU A 155 15.55 8.91 3.31
C LEU A 155 14.38 8.62 4.27
N ILE A 156 13.26 9.33 4.13
CA ILE A 156 12.06 9.09 4.94
C ILE A 156 11.53 7.67 4.69
N ASN A 157 11.46 7.25 3.43
CA ASN A 157 11.08 5.88 3.08
C ASN A 157 12.05 4.83 3.60
N GLY A 158 13.34 5.14 3.66
CA GLY A 158 14.33 4.30 4.35
C GLY A 158 13.98 4.05 5.81
N VAL A 159 13.55 5.10 6.52
CA VAL A 159 13.06 4.96 7.91
C VAL A 159 11.77 4.12 7.97
N VAL A 160 10.81 4.36 7.07
CA VAL A 160 9.58 3.56 6.97
C VAL A 160 9.89 2.07 6.71
N HIS A 161 10.79 1.78 5.78
CA HIS A 161 11.21 0.39 5.50
C HIS A 161 11.88 -0.29 6.70
N VAL A 162 12.69 0.45 7.48
CA VAL A 162 13.25 -0.11 8.73
C VAL A 162 12.13 -0.38 9.73
N ALA A 163 11.17 0.53 9.88
CA ALA A 163 10.02 0.36 10.75
C ALA A 163 9.17 -0.87 10.35
N THR A 164 8.94 -1.06 9.04
CA THR A 164 8.27 -2.27 8.51
C THR A 164 8.99 -3.55 8.93
N ARG A 165 10.32 -3.62 8.78
CA ARG A 165 11.08 -4.80 9.22
C ARG A 165 11.01 -5.06 10.72
N LEU A 166 10.87 -4.01 11.54
CA LEU A 166 10.64 -4.18 12.96
C LEU A 166 9.30 -4.84 13.27
N LEU A 167 8.22 -4.48 12.55
CA LEU A 167 6.93 -5.18 12.63
C LEU A 167 7.06 -6.65 12.21
N GLU A 168 7.69 -6.92 11.08
CA GLU A 168 7.93 -8.28 10.57
C GLU A 168 8.76 -9.14 11.55
N SER A 169 9.62 -8.51 12.35
CA SER A 169 10.37 -9.17 13.43
C SER A 169 9.55 -9.40 14.70
N GLY A 170 8.27 -9.03 14.72
CA GLY A 170 7.33 -9.26 15.82
C GLY A 170 7.23 -8.12 16.83
N GLN A 171 7.75 -6.92 16.55
CA GLN A 171 7.47 -5.75 17.38
C GLN A 171 6.03 -5.28 17.18
N SER A 172 5.39 -4.75 18.25
CA SER A 172 4.03 -4.23 18.13
C SER A 172 3.98 -2.91 17.36
N ILE A 173 2.85 -2.63 16.72
CA ILE A 173 2.61 -1.40 15.96
C ILE A 173 2.73 -0.15 16.84
N GLU A 174 2.29 -0.23 18.10
CA GLU A 174 2.38 0.89 19.04
C GLU A 174 3.85 1.28 19.25
N ARG A 175 4.70 0.28 19.53
CA ARG A 175 6.12 0.50 19.77
C ARG A 175 6.86 1.02 18.54
N VAL A 176 6.56 0.48 17.37
CA VAL A 176 7.15 0.94 16.11
C VAL A 176 6.70 2.35 15.80
N SER A 177 5.42 2.68 16.03
CA SER A 177 4.89 4.04 15.86
C SER A 177 5.53 5.04 16.83
N GLU A 178 5.81 4.66 18.07
CA GLU A 178 6.55 5.49 19.02
C GLU A 178 7.97 5.77 18.52
N HIS A 179 8.66 4.75 18.00
CA HIS A 179 10.01 4.93 17.45
C HIS A 179 10.01 5.82 16.20
N LEU A 180 9.01 5.68 15.31
CA LEU A 180 8.85 6.57 14.17
C LEU A 180 8.67 8.03 14.60
N ARG A 181 7.81 8.27 15.59
CA ARG A 181 7.65 9.63 16.15
C ARG A 181 8.93 10.17 16.73
N LEU A 182 9.64 9.35 17.51
CA LEU A 182 10.92 9.75 18.11
C LEU A 182 11.94 10.21 17.05
N VAL A 183 11.99 9.53 15.90
CA VAL A 183 12.94 9.83 14.82
C VAL A 183 12.46 10.97 13.93
N LEU A 184 11.19 10.99 13.56
CA LEU A 184 10.68 11.91 12.52
C LEU A 184 10.08 13.20 13.10
N SER A 185 9.55 13.23 14.34
CA SER A 185 8.93 14.44 14.87
C SER A 185 9.90 15.62 14.99
N PRO A 186 11.16 15.45 15.44
CA PRO A 186 12.10 16.58 15.49
C PRO A 186 12.39 17.20 14.12
N MET A 187 12.46 16.36 13.09
CA MET A 187 12.62 16.80 11.70
C MET A 187 11.37 17.54 11.21
N ALA A 188 10.18 16.96 11.41
CA ALA A 188 8.90 17.55 11.04
C ALA A 188 8.71 18.93 11.67
N GLU A 189 8.94 19.06 12.98
CA GLU A 189 8.87 20.35 13.70
C GLU A 189 9.91 21.37 13.20
N ALA A 190 11.10 20.92 12.82
CA ALA A 190 12.12 21.81 12.28
C ALA A 190 11.71 22.36 10.90
N LEU A 191 11.11 21.51 10.05
CA LEU A 191 10.59 21.92 8.75
C LEU A 191 9.44 22.92 8.88
N ASP A 192 8.49 22.68 9.81
CA ASP A 192 7.39 23.62 10.07
C ASP A 192 7.89 24.98 10.57
N ARG A 193 8.89 25.00 11.47
CA ARG A 193 9.50 26.26 11.96
C ARG A 193 10.19 27.03 10.82
N ASN A 194 10.90 26.32 9.95
CA ASN A 194 11.59 26.97 8.83
C ASN A 194 10.59 27.55 7.81
N ALA A 195 9.51 26.84 7.54
CA ALA A 195 8.44 27.33 6.66
C ALA A 195 7.77 28.59 7.23
N ALA A 196 7.48 28.61 8.52
CA ALA A 196 6.92 29.79 9.19
C ALA A 196 7.87 31.01 9.11
N ALA A 197 9.17 30.79 9.35
CA ALA A 197 10.18 31.86 9.27
C ALA A 197 10.32 32.45 7.86
N ALA A 198 10.21 31.59 6.81
CA ALA A 198 10.27 32.05 5.42
C ALA A 198 9.05 32.87 4.97
N HIS A 199 7.90 32.72 5.66
CA HIS A 199 6.69 33.54 5.39
C HIS A 199 6.68 34.89 6.11
N ASP A 200 7.49 35.05 7.16
CA ASP A 200 7.59 36.29 7.96
C ASP A 200 8.69 37.26 7.46
N GLU A 201 9.48 36.86 6.44
CA GLU A 201 10.42 37.79 5.81
C GLU A 201 9.69 38.66 4.76
N PRO A 202 9.67 39.99 4.89
CA PRO A 202 8.94 40.90 4.04
C PRO A 202 9.51 41.10 2.64
#